data_fa57505c1b4f25393f8e45f3d12d3739
#
_entry.id   fa57505c1b4f25393f8e45f3d12d3739
#
_cell.length_a   1.000
_cell.length_b   1.000
_cell.length_c   1.000
_cell.angle_alpha   90.00
_cell.angle_beta   90.00
_cell.angle_gamma   90.00
#
_symmetry.space_group_name_H-M   'P 1'
#
loop_
_entity.id
_entity.type
_entity.pdbx_description
1 polymer ?
#
loop_
_entity_poly.entity_id
_entity_poly.type
_entity_poly.pdbx_seq_one_letter_code
_entity_poly.pdbx_strand_id
1 'polypeptide(L)'
;MGWIPAILAVVLIGWFVLSYNSLVRLRNQFRNAWHQIDVQLKRRYDLIPNLVEVVKDYMSYEQETLTRVIEARGAAISAKGPAEQGKAENLLTESLKSLFAVVERYPELKANQNVSSLQEELTGTENKISFARQFYNDSVMTYNNKIQSIPSNLIASVFDFSQAEYFEVGEESRAVPKADLR
;
A
#
# COMPACT_ATOMS: atom_id res chain seq x y z
N MET A 1 -22.21 0.18 52.95
CA MET A 1 -22.40 -0.11 51.46
C MET A 1 -22.10 1.04 50.51
N GLY A 2 -21.57 2.20 50.97
CA GLY A 2 -21.26 3.38 50.13
C GLY A 2 -20.04 3.28 49.20
N TRP A 3 -19.20 2.27 49.31
CA TRP A 3 -17.95 2.12 48.52
C TRP A 3 -18.15 1.47 47.16
N ILE A 4 -19.25 0.70 46.99
CA ILE A 4 -19.52 -0.03 45.75
C ILE A 4 -19.67 0.92 44.56
N PRO A 5 -20.47 2.02 44.62
CA PRO A 5 -20.58 2.94 43.49
C PRO A 5 -19.30 3.69 43.19
N ALA A 6 -18.48 4.00 44.21
CA ALA A 6 -17.17 4.63 44.01
C ALA A 6 -16.19 3.68 43.28
N ILE A 7 -16.13 2.42 43.67
CA ILE A 7 -15.31 1.40 42.99
C ILE A 7 -15.77 1.22 41.53
N LEU A 8 -17.08 1.12 41.30
CA LEU A 8 -17.64 0.98 39.96
C LEU A 8 -17.27 2.18 39.06
N ALA A 9 -17.38 3.39 39.61
CA ALA A 9 -17.01 4.62 38.90
C ALA A 9 -15.51 4.60 38.49
N VAL A 10 -14.60 4.22 39.39
CA VAL A 10 -13.17 4.12 39.13
C VAL A 10 -12.89 3.08 38.03
N VAL A 11 -13.53 1.91 38.07
CA VAL A 11 -13.40 0.86 37.04
C VAL A 11 -13.88 1.34 35.68
N LEU A 12 -15.03 2.04 35.63
CA LEU A 12 -15.58 2.60 34.39
C LEU A 12 -14.66 3.67 33.80
N ILE A 13 -14.15 4.57 34.64
CA ILE A 13 -13.20 5.61 34.19
C ILE A 13 -11.90 4.96 33.68
N GLY A 14 -11.35 4.00 34.41
CA GLY A 14 -10.17 3.28 34.00
C GLY A 14 -10.36 2.57 32.65
N TRP A 15 -11.48 1.85 32.50
CA TRP A 15 -11.83 1.20 31.25
C TRP A 15 -11.97 2.22 30.10
N PHE A 16 -12.64 3.35 30.33
CA PHE A 16 -12.82 4.42 29.35
C PHE A 16 -11.47 4.96 28.85
N VAL A 17 -10.56 5.31 29.76
CA VAL A 17 -9.21 5.82 29.43
C VAL A 17 -8.41 4.80 28.63
N LEU A 18 -8.40 3.52 29.06
CA LEU A 18 -7.69 2.45 28.37
C LEU A 18 -8.24 2.21 26.96
N SER A 19 -9.56 2.22 26.80
CA SER A 19 -10.20 2.03 25.50
C SER A 19 -9.91 3.18 24.55
N TYR A 20 -10.00 4.43 25.01
CA TYR A 20 -9.65 5.61 24.25
C TYR A 20 -8.19 5.58 23.77
N ASN A 21 -7.27 5.34 24.71
CA ASN A 21 -5.84 5.24 24.39
C ASN A 21 -5.52 4.09 23.41
N SER A 22 -6.24 2.98 23.51
CA SER A 22 -6.14 1.87 22.56
C SER A 22 -6.55 2.28 21.14
N LEU A 23 -7.68 3.00 20.99
CA LEU A 23 -8.13 3.52 19.70
C LEU A 23 -7.14 4.52 19.09
N VAL A 24 -6.62 5.45 19.89
CA VAL A 24 -5.59 6.39 19.44
C VAL A 24 -4.33 5.65 18.97
N ARG A 25 -3.89 4.64 19.70
CA ARG A 25 -2.71 3.83 19.34
C ARG A 25 -2.91 3.11 18.01
N LEU A 26 -4.05 2.46 17.82
CA LEU A 26 -4.36 1.74 16.57
C LEU A 26 -4.50 2.71 15.38
N ARG A 27 -5.09 3.89 15.59
CA ARG A 27 -5.15 4.94 14.57
C ARG A 27 -3.76 5.40 14.15
N ASN A 28 -2.88 5.61 15.10
CA ASN A 28 -1.50 6.00 14.81
C ASN A 28 -0.71 4.87 14.13
N GLN A 29 -1.00 3.62 14.47
CA GLN A 29 -0.35 2.45 13.84
C GLN A 29 -0.65 2.38 12.34
N PHE A 30 -1.91 2.44 11.91
CA PHE A 30 -2.20 2.40 10.47
C PHE A 30 -1.71 3.65 9.73
N ARG A 31 -1.72 4.83 10.36
CA ARG A 31 -1.13 6.04 9.77
C ARG A 31 0.38 5.90 9.55
N ASN A 32 1.09 5.35 10.52
CA ASN A 32 2.52 5.07 10.37
C ASN A 32 2.79 4.02 9.28
N ALA A 33 1.93 2.98 9.20
CA ALA A 33 2.00 2.00 8.13
C ALA A 33 1.78 2.64 6.74
N TRP A 34 0.87 3.61 6.62
CA TRP A 34 0.70 4.40 5.40
C TRP A 34 1.96 5.16 5.01
N HIS A 35 2.59 5.86 5.95
CA HIS A 35 3.84 6.57 5.68
C HIS A 35 4.98 5.64 5.20
N GLN A 36 5.01 4.39 5.67
CA GLN A 36 5.97 3.41 5.15
C GLN A 36 5.70 3.06 3.68
N ILE A 37 4.43 2.96 3.28
CA ILE A 37 4.07 2.80 1.86
C ILE A 37 4.54 4.01 1.07
N ASP A 38 4.21 5.24 1.49
CA ASP A 38 4.57 6.48 0.80
C ASP A 38 6.07 6.58 0.50
N VAL A 39 6.92 6.17 1.44
CA VAL A 39 8.38 6.16 1.25
C VAL A 39 8.79 5.23 0.10
N GLN A 40 8.20 4.04 0.02
CA GLN A 40 8.53 3.07 -1.03
C GLN A 40 7.95 3.49 -2.39
N LEU A 41 6.73 4.06 -2.40
CA LEU A 41 6.11 4.60 -3.60
C LEU A 41 6.95 5.75 -4.18
N LYS A 42 7.40 6.68 -3.34
CA LYS A 42 8.28 7.76 -3.79
C LYS A 42 9.55 7.21 -4.43
N ARG A 43 10.23 6.24 -3.79
CA ARG A 43 11.41 5.60 -4.37
C ARG A 43 11.12 4.99 -5.74
N ARG A 44 10.00 4.29 -5.89
CA ARG A 44 9.56 3.73 -7.18
C ARG A 44 9.38 4.81 -8.23
N TYR A 45 8.70 5.92 -7.89
CA TYR A 45 8.48 7.04 -8.82
C TYR A 45 9.77 7.72 -9.24
N ASP A 46 10.77 7.77 -8.37
CA ASP A 46 12.07 8.38 -8.66
C ASP A 46 12.95 7.48 -9.56
N LEU A 47 12.77 6.14 -9.51
CA LEU A 47 13.49 5.19 -10.35
C LEU A 47 12.97 5.12 -11.80
N ILE A 48 11.66 5.29 -12.01
CA ILE A 48 11.02 5.11 -13.33
C ILE A 48 11.56 6.07 -14.40
N PRO A 49 11.74 7.38 -14.16
CA PRO A 49 12.34 8.28 -15.16
C PRO A 49 13.73 7.84 -15.61
N ASN A 50 14.57 7.34 -14.70
CA ASN A 50 15.90 6.84 -15.02
C ASN A 50 15.82 5.61 -15.92
N LEU A 51 14.89 4.68 -15.66
CA LEU A 51 14.66 3.52 -16.52
C LEU A 51 14.22 3.97 -17.93
N VAL A 52 13.21 4.85 -18.01
CA VAL A 52 12.69 5.37 -19.28
C VAL A 52 13.81 6.06 -20.07
N GLU A 53 14.66 6.86 -19.42
CA GLU A 53 15.77 7.56 -20.08
C GLU A 53 16.78 6.58 -20.70
N VAL A 54 17.12 5.49 -20.01
CA VAL A 54 18.09 4.49 -20.52
C VAL A 54 17.51 3.67 -21.66
N VAL A 55 16.22 3.35 -21.64
CA VAL A 55 15.63 2.44 -22.63
C VAL A 55 15.07 3.16 -23.88
N LYS A 56 14.76 4.44 -23.79
CA LYS A 56 14.09 5.20 -24.88
C LYS A 56 14.87 5.19 -26.20
N ASP A 57 16.21 5.25 -26.16
CA ASP A 57 17.07 5.32 -27.33
C ASP A 57 17.11 3.99 -28.10
N TYR A 58 16.85 2.87 -27.42
CA TYR A 58 16.81 1.52 -27.98
C TYR A 58 15.40 1.11 -28.41
N MET A 59 14.38 1.74 -27.84
CA MET A 59 12.97 1.35 -28.00
C MET A 59 12.18 2.35 -28.86
N SER A 60 12.76 2.79 -29.98
CA SER A 60 12.14 3.79 -30.87
C SER A 60 10.79 3.35 -31.44
N TYR A 61 10.55 2.06 -31.59
CA TYR A 61 9.29 1.49 -32.09
C TYR A 61 8.26 1.19 -30.99
N GLU A 62 8.65 1.26 -29.71
CA GLU A 62 7.83 0.88 -28.55
C GLU A 62 7.36 2.08 -27.74
N GLN A 63 7.18 3.22 -28.41
CA GLN A 63 6.81 4.48 -27.77
C GLN A 63 5.51 4.39 -26.96
N GLU A 64 4.57 3.55 -27.41
CA GLU A 64 3.30 3.33 -26.69
C GLU A 64 3.55 2.71 -25.31
N THR A 65 4.46 1.72 -25.20
CA THR A 65 4.79 1.10 -23.92
C THR A 65 5.44 2.08 -22.94
N LEU A 66 6.35 2.92 -23.44
CA LEU A 66 6.99 3.97 -22.63
C LEU A 66 5.97 5.02 -22.16
N THR A 67 5.08 5.45 -23.06
CA THR A 67 4.01 6.41 -22.74
C THR A 67 3.08 5.87 -21.66
N ARG A 68 2.66 4.61 -21.75
CA ARG A 68 1.82 3.95 -20.72
C ARG A 68 2.47 3.95 -19.34
N VAL A 69 3.78 3.70 -19.25
CA VAL A 69 4.50 3.75 -17.96
C VAL A 69 4.52 5.16 -17.40
N ILE A 70 4.77 6.18 -18.24
CA ILE A 70 4.81 7.59 -17.82
C ILE A 70 3.41 8.04 -17.34
N GLU A 71 2.35 7.70 -18.09
CA GLU A 71 0.97 8.03 -17.74
C GLU A 71 0.53 7.33 -16.46
N ALA A 72 0.80 6.03 -16.32
CA ALA A 72 0.48 5.27 -15.12
C ALA A 72 1.20 5.81 -13.89
N ARG A 73 2.49 6.20 -14.03
CA ARG A 73 3.23 6.91 -12.98
C ARG A 73 2.59 8.25 -12.62
N GLY A 74 2.17 9.03 -13.61
CA GLY A 74 1.48 10.31 -13.40
C GLY A 74 0.16 10.13 -12.65
N ALA A 75 -0.63 9.12 -13.02
CA ALA A 75 -1.86 8.76 -12.33
C ALA A 75 -1.60 8.32 -10.87
N ALA A 76 -0.56 7.51 -10.65
CA ALA A 76 -0.19 7.06 -9.31
C ALA A 76 0.28 8.20 -8.40
N ILE A 77 1.02 9.18 -8.93
CA ILE A 77 1.44 10.37 -8.16
C ILE A 77 0.25 11.27 -7.78
N SER A 78 -0.78 11.33 -8.63
CA SER A 78 -1.95 12.20 -8.42
C SER A 78 -3.08 11.55 -7.63
N ALA A 79 -3.02 10.25 -7.39
CA ALA A 79 -4.04 9.50 -6.66
C ALA A 79 -4.21 10.00 -5.22
N LYS A 80 -5.46 10.03 -4.75
CA LYS A 80 -5.82 10.54 -3.42
C LYS A 80 -6.44 9.43 -2.57
N GLY A 81 -5.82 9.19 -1.43
CA GLY A 81 -6.30 8.18 -0.49
C GLY A 81 -5.91 6.74 -0.87
N PRO A 82 -6.08 5.81 0.07
CA PRO A 82 -5.56 4.45 -0.05
C PRO A 82 -6.21 3.62 -1.16
N ALA A 83 -7.51 3.78 -1.38
CA ALA A 83 -8.25 3.01 -2.37
C ALA A 83 -7.88 3.42 -3.81
N GLU A 84 -7.83 4.74 -4.11
CA GLU A 84 -7.44 5.25 -5.42
C GLU A 84 -5.96 4.97 -5.69
N GLN A 85 -5.10 5.16 -4.68
CA GLN A 85 -3.69 4.82 -4.76
C GLN A 85 -3.48 3.36 -5.12
N GLY A 86 -4.23 2.44 -4.51
CA GLY A 86 -4.14 1.01 -4.80
C GLY A 86 -4.44 0.68 -6.26
N LYS A 87 -5.48 1.28 -6.84
CA LYS A 87 -5.84 1.10 -8.24
C LYS A 87 -4.75 1.62 -9.17
N ALA A 88 -4.26 2.83 -8.92
CA ALA A 88 -3.23 3.46 -9.74
C ALA A 88 -1.90 2.68 -9.70
N GLU A 89 -1.51 2.18 -8.53
CA GLU A 89 -0.31 1.35 -8.37
C GLU A 89 -0.41 0.00 -9.09
N ASN A 90 -1.59 -0.62 -9.13
CA ASN A 90 -1.79 -1.84 -9.90
C ASN A 90 -1.57 -1.59 -11.40
N LEU A 91 -2.12 -0.49 -11.96
CA LEU A 91 -1.89 -0.09 -13.35
C LEU A 91 -0.41 0.19 -13.64
N LEU A 92 0.29 0.84 -12.72
CA LEU A 92 1.72 1.10 -12.85
C LEU A 92 2.53 -0.20 -12.82
N THR A 93 2.18 -1.15 -11.96
CA THR A 93 2.81 -2.48 -11.91
C THR A 93 2.64 -3.24 -13.22
N GLU A 94 1.44 -3.23 -13.81
CA GLU A 94 1.16 -3.87 -15.10
C GLU A 94 1.92 -3.21 -16.25
N SER A 95 2.00 -1.87 -16.27
CA SER A 95 2.74 -1.15 -17.29
C SER A 95 4.25 -1.43 -17.22
N LEU A 96 4.82 -1.52 -16.02
CA LEU A 96 6.22 -1.89 -15.81
C LEU A 96 6.50 -3.35 -16.20
N LYS A 97 5.60 -4.30 -15.88
CA LYS A 97 5.72 -5.68 -16.36
C LYS A 97 5.74 -5.74 -17.90
N SER A 98 4.88 -4.96 -18.55
CA SER A 98 4.84 -4.87 -20.01
C SER A 98 6.14 -4.29 -20.56
N LEU A 99 6.69 -3.24 -19.94
CA LEU A 99 7.97 -2.66 -20.33
C LEU A 99 9.13 -3.67 -20.20
N PHE A 100 9.22 -4.40 -19.08
CA PHE A 100 10.23 -5.40 -18.87
C PHE A 100 10.12 -6.57 -19.87
N ALA A 101 8.91 -7.00 -20.23
CA ALA A 101 8.69 -8.01 -21.27
C ALA A 101 9.17 -7.54 -22.65
N VAL A 102 9.11 -6.24 -22.92
CA VAL A 102 9.69 -5.65 -24.14
C VAL A 102 11.23 -5.63 -24.05
N VAL A 103 11.79 -5.16 -22.92
CA VAL A 103 13.26 -5.12 -22.70
C VAL A 103 13.91 -6.48 -22.93
N GLU A 104 13.26 -7.59 -22.53
CA GLU A 104 13.73 -8.97 -22.77
C GLU A 104 13.90 -9.32 -24.27
N ARG A 105 13.19 -8.63 -25.16
CA ARG A 105 13.28 -8.82 -26.63
C ARG A 105 14.46 -8.06 -27.27
N TYR A 106 15.09 -7.15 -26.52
CA TYR A 106 16.22 -6.36 -26.97
C TYR A 106 17.51 -6.83 -26.29
N PRO A 107 18.35 -7.65 -26.94
CA PRO A 107 19.56 -8.22 -26.32
C PRO A 107 20.52 -7.18 -25.76
N GLU A 108 20.61 -6.01 -26.41
CA GLU A 108 21.48 -4.91 -25.99
C GLU A 108 21.01 -4.29 -24.66
N LEU A 109 19.70 -4.12 -24.48
CA LEU A 109 19.09 -3.64 -23.21
C LEU A 109 19.23 -4.69 -22.12
N LYS A 110 19.02 -5.96 -22.44
CA LYS A 110 19.17 -7.06 -21.50
C LYS A 110 20.60 -7.19 -20.98
N ALA A 111 21.59 -6.90 -21.82
CA ALA A 111 23.01 -6.90 -21.45
C ALA A 111 23.45 -5.60 -20.75
N ASN A 112 22.61 -4.56 -20.74
CA ASN A 112 22.93 -3.27 -20.14
C ASN A 112 22.84 -3.34 -18.62
N GLN A 113 23.97 -3.13 -17.95
CA GLN A 113 24.07 -3.22 -16.50
C GLN A 113 23.20 -2.19 -15.77
N ASN A 114 23.02 -0.98 -16.33
CA ASN A 114 22.16 0.04 -15.73
C ASN A 114 20.69 -0.39 -15.76
N VAL A 115 20.24 -0.99 -16.88
CA VAL A 115 18.86 -1.52 -17.00
C VAL A 115 18.63 -2.66 -16.00
N SER A 116 19.58 -3.60 -15.92
CA SER A 116 19.50 -4.72 -14.97
C SER A 116 19.44 -4.22 -13.51
N SER A 117 20.29 -3.26 -13.13
CA SER A 117 20.29 -2.69 -11.78
C SER A 117 18.99 -1.96 -11.46
N LEU A 118 18.45 -1.18 -12.42
CA LEU A 118 17.16 -0.48 -12.23
C LEU A 118 15.98 -1.47 -12.13
N GLN A 119 16.00 -2.54 -12.90
CA GLN A 119 15.00 -3.61 -12.83
C GLN A 119 15.04 -4.32 -11.47
N GLU A 120 16.23 -4.63 -10.96
CA GLU A 120 16.42 -5.23 -9.63
C GLU A 120 15.93 -4.29 -8.52
N GLU A 121 16.28 -2.99 -8.58
CA GLU A 121 15.80 -2.00 -7.61
C GLU A 121 14.29 -1.82 -7.65
N LEU A 122 13.68 -1.77 -8.84
CA LEU A 122 12.22 -1.67 -8.99
C LEU A 122 11.52 -2.93 -8.46
N THR A 123 12.06 -4.11 -8.75
CA THR A 123 11.55 -5.38 -8.21
C THR A 123 11.67 -5.43 -6.68
N GLY A 124 12.80 -5.02 -6.14
CA GLY A 124 13.02 -4.93 -4.69
C GLY A 124 12.07 -3.92 -4.02
N THR A 125 11.79 -2.81 -4.70
CA THR A 125 10.84 -1.79 -4.22
C THR A 125 9.40 -2.32 -4.26
N GLU A 126 9.00 -3.05 -5.31
CA GLU A 126 7.68 -3.70 -5.42
C GLU A 126 7.44 -4.69 -4.28
N ASN A 127 8.43 -5.52 -3.96
CA ASN A 127 8.34 -6.45 -2.83
C ASN A 127 8.12 -5.69 -1.50
N LYS A 128 8.86 -4.60 -1.27
CA LYS A 128 8.69 -3.77 -0.06
C LYS A 128 7.32 -3.11 -0.01
N ILE A 129 6.80 -2.62 -1.16
CA ILE A 129 5.45 -2.06 -1.27
C ILE A 129 4.42 -3.14 -0.91
N SER A 130 4.55 -4.36 -1.44
CA SER A 130 3.64 -5.47 -1.16
C SER A 130 3.56 -5.79 0.33
N PHE A 131 4.70 -5.91 1.01
CA PHE A 131 4.74 -6.12 2.48
C PHE A 131 4.14 -4.94 3.25
N ALA A 132 4.46 -3.70 2.86
CA ALA A 132 3.93 -2.51 3.51
C ALA A 132 2.41 -2.40 3.34
N ARG A 133 1.86 -2.76 2.17
CA ARG A 133 0.41 -2.84 1.90
C ARG A 133 -0.27 -3.86 2.82
N GLN A 134 0.29 -5.04 2.94
CA GLN A 134 -0.25 -6.06 3.83
C GLN A 134 -0.30 -5.56 5.27
N PHE A 135 0.80 -5.02 5.77
CA PHE A 135 0.88 -4.48 7.13
C PHE A 135 -0.10 -3.32 7.37
N TYR A 136 -0.28 -2.43 6.36
CA TYR A 136 -1.27 -1.37 6.41
C TYR A 136 -2.69 -1.92 6.51
N ASN A 137 -3.06 -2.85 5.63
CA ASN A 137 -4.39 -3.45 5.61
C ASN A 137 -4.71 -4.22 6.91
N ASP A 138 -3.75 -4.94 7.48
CA ASP A 138 -3.89 -5.63 8.76
C ASP A 138 -4.07 -4.63 9.91
N SER A 139 -3.36 -3.50 9.87
CA SER A 139 -3.50 -2.41 10.83
C SER A 139 -4.86 -1.72 10.73
N VAL A 140 -5.35 -1.47 9.50
CA VAL A 140 -6.70 -0.93 9.24
C VAL A 140 -7.77 -1.91 9.71
N MET A 141 -7.63 -3.19 9.42
CA MET A 141 -8.57 -4.22 9.88
C MET A 141 -8.67 -4.24 11.40
N THR A 142 -7.53 -4.23 12.09
CA THR A 142 -7.47 -4.24 13.56
C THR A 142 -8.14 -2.99 14.14
N TYR A 143 -7.87 -1.82 13.56
CA TYR A 143 -8.50 -0.56 13.95
C TYR A 143 -10.01 -0.58 13.68
N ASN A 144 -10.44 -0.94 12.48
CA ASN A 144 -11.85 -0.98 12.10
C ASN A 144 -12.64 -1.97 12.96
N ASN A 145 -12.10 -3.15 13.26
CA ASN A 145 -12.70 -4.10 14.18
C ASN A 145 -12.87 -3.48 15.58
N LYS A 146 -11.88 -2.74 16.08
CA LYS A 146 -11.93 -2.12 17.41
C LYS A 146 -13.00 -1.04 17.50
N ILE A 147 -13.17 -0.20 16.48
CA ILE A 147 -14.21 0.85 16.48
C ILE A 147 -15.62 0.28 16.33
N GLN A 148 -15.78 -0.93 15.78
CA GLN A 148 -17.07 -1.60 15.61
C GLN A 148 -17.44 -2.51 16.78
N SER A 149 -16.48 -2.91 17.60
CA SER A 149 -16.69 -3.86 18.70
C SER A 149 -17.32 -3.19 19.92
N ILE A 150 -18.22 -3.91 20.60
CA ILE A 150 -18.79 -3.49 21.89
C ILE A 150 -17.75 -3.81 22.99
N PRO A 151 -17.56 -2.94 23.97
CA PRO A 151 -18.19 -1.63 24.16
C PRO A 151 -17.41 -0.45 23.58
N SER A 152 -16.27 -0.67 22.88
CA SER A 152 -15.40 0.40 22.36
C SER A 152 -16.05 1.25 21.26
N ASN A 153 -17.09 0.74 20.58
CA ASN A 153 -17.88 1.48 19.60
C ASN A 153 -18.56 2.73 20.18
N LEU A 154 -18.93 2.70 21.46
CA LEU A 154 -19.50 3.87 22.16
C LEU A 154 -18.48 5.01 22.24
N ILE A 155 -17.22 4.69 22.58
CA ILE A 155 -16.14 5.67 22.64
C ILE A 155 -15.80 6.14 21.22
N ALA A 156 -15.77 5.23 20.26
CA ALA A 156 -15.49 5.55 18.87
C ALA A 156 -16.48 6.58 18.31
N SER A 157 -17.78 6.43 18.59
CA SER A 157 -18.83 7.35 18.13
C SER A 157 -18.75 8.73 18.81
N VAL A 158 -18.41 8.78 20.11
CA VAL A 158 -18.32 10.04 20.86
C VAL A 158 -17.13 10.89 20.42
N PHE A 159 -16.03 10.25 20.03
CA PHE A 159 -14.75 10.91 19.66
C PHE A 159 -14.45 10.88 18.17
N ASP A 160 -15.44 10.66 17.32
CA ASP A 160 -15.33 10.68 15.86
C ASP A 160 -14.22 9.79 15.28
N PHE A 161 -14.09 8.58 15.84
CA PHE A 161 -13.23 7.57 15.24
C PHE A 161 -13.98 6.91 14.07
N SER A 162 -13.74 7.39 12.86
CA SER A 162 -14.31 6.83 11.63
C SER A 162 -13.50 5.64 11.11
N GLN A 163 -14.16 4.81 10.29
CA GLN A 163 -13.48 3.70 9.60
C GLN A 163 -12.38 4.21 8.67
N ALA A 164 -11.26 3.49 8.67
CA ALA A 164 -10.16 3.73 7.74
C ALA A 164 -10.37 2.90 6.47
N GLU A 165 -9.97 3.45 5.33
CA GLU A 165 -10.02 2.80 4.04
C GLU A 165 -8.87 1.81 3.88
N TYR A 166 -9.15 0.68 3.19
CA TYR A 166 -8.14 -0.29 2.81
C TYR A 166 -7.39 0.16 1.55
N PHE A 167 -6.14 -0.25 1.46
CA PHE A 167 -5.40 -0.17 0.21
C PHE A 167 -5.91 -1.28 -0.73
N GLU A 168 -6.47 -0.93 -1.89
CA GLU A 168 -7.02 -1.93 -2.81
C GLU A 168 -5.91 -2.80 -3.41
N VAL A 169 -6.14 -4.11 -3.41
CA VAL A 169 -5.29 -5.12 -4.05
C VAL A 169 -5.95 -5.56 -5.34
N GLY A 170 -5.20 -5.63 -6.43
CA GLY A 170 -5.72 -6.09 -7.73
C GLY A 170 -6.36 -7.49 -7.63
N GLU A 171 -7.33 -7.77 -8.49
CA GLU A 171 -8.06 -9.04 -8.50
C GLU A 171 -7.16 -10.27 -8.73
N GLU A 172 -6.03 -10.10 -9.43
CA GLU A 172 -5.04 -11.17 -9.65
C GLU A 172 -4.45 -11.70 -8.32
N SER A 173 -4.31 -10.85 -7.31
CA SER A 173 -3.82 -11.26 -5.99
C SER A 173 -4.86 -12.04 -5.18
N ARG A 174 -6.12 -12.08 -5.63
CA ARG A 174 -7.22 -12.85 -5.03
C ARG A 174 -7.40 -14.22 -5.67
N ALA A 175 -6.80 -14.45 -6.84
CA ALA A 175 -6.85 -15.74 -7.50
C ALA A 175 -6.12 -16.80 -6.67
N VAL A 176 -6.86 -17.75 -6.15
CA VAL A 176 -6.29 -18.94 -5.50
C VAL A 176 -5.43 -19.68 -6.54
N PRO A 177 -4.14 -19.97 -6.26
CA PRO A 177 -3.33 -20.77 -7.15
C PRO A 177 -4.03 -22.10 -7.41
N LYS A 178 -4.39 -22.38 -8.66
CA LYS A 178 -4.87 -23.71 -9.04
C LYS A 178 -3.66 -24.62 -8.93
N ALA A 179 -3.61 -25.43 -7.88
CA ALA A 179 -2.66 -26.53 -7.78
C ALA A 179 -3.03 -27.54 -8.88
N ASP A 180 -2.25 -27.59 -9.96
CA ASP A 180 -2.35 -28.67 -10.93
C ASP A 180 -1.67 -29.89 -10.31
N LEU A 181 -2.48 -30.81 -9.80
CA LEU A 181 -2.04 -32.08 -9.16
C LEU A 181 -1.97 -33.18 -10.24
N ARG A 182 -1.36 -32.94 -11.38
CA ARG A 182 -1.01 -33.99 -12.34
C ARG A 182 0.44 -34.37 -12.27
#